data_2839380cdd4b21dc5e820633e8fcbc87
#
_entry.id   2839380cdd4b21dc5e820633e8fcbc87
#
_cell.length_a   1.000
_cell.length_b   1.000
_cell.length_c   1.000
_cell.angle_alpha   90.00
_cell.angle_beta   90.00
_cell.angle_gamma   90.00
#
_symmetry.space_group_name_H-M   'P 1'
#
loop_
_entity.id
_entity.type
_entity.pdbx_description
1 polymer ?
#
loop_
_entity_poly.entity_id
_entity_poly.type
_entity_poly.pdbx_seq_one_letter_code
_entity_poly.pdbx_strand_id
1 'polypeptide(L)'
;RILAERAARERDFLKRELESYWFVKQAEKKPMKILVTYDSFRKIREILEELKIFREFYIVIDEFQSIFVDSRFKSDTELEFVNALKDVDRVCYVSATPMIESYLDKLDEFKDLPYFKFNWSKADPSRVSKPGLTIRALSSVNQVASKIIDSYKAGKFETSIRINKE
;
A
#
# COMPACT_ATOMS: atom_id res chain seq x y z
N ARG A 1 7.90 -19.70 -26.82
CA ARG A 1 9.37 -19.68 -26.82
C ARG A 1 9.90 -18.25 -26.75
N ILE A 2 9.53 -17.34 -27.67
CA ILE A 2 10.01 -15.93 -27.72
C ILE A 2 9.70 -15.15 -26.42
N LEU A 3 8.52 -15.33 -25.85
CA LEU A 3 8.14 -14.66 -24.59
C LEU A 3 8.99 -15.13 -23.41
N ALA A 4 9.31 -16.42 -23.33
CA ALA A 4 10.14 -16.96 -22.27
C ALA A 4 11.60 -16.46 -22.37
N GLU A 5 12.15 -16.38 -23.60
CA GLU A 5 13.48 -15.84 -23.84
C GLU A 5 13.57 -14.35 -23.50
N ARG A 6 12.48 -13.58 -23.76
CA ARG A 6 12.41 -12.16 -23.38
C ARG A 6 12.36 -12.00 -21.87
N ALA A 7 11.53 -12.77 -21.18
CA ALA A 7 11.41 -12.73 -19.73
C ALA A 7 12.74 -13.12 -19.03
N ALA A 8 13.47 -14.10 -19.56
CA ALA A 8 14.77 -14.48 -19.04
C ALA A 8 15.79 -13.34 -19.18
N ARG A 9 15.89 -12.72 -20.36
CA ARG A 9 16.80 -11.56 -20.57
C ARG A 9 16.48 -10.38 -19.66
N GLU A 10 15.21 -10.09 -19.48
CA GLU A 10 14.76 -9.01 -18.58
C GLU A 10 15.13 -9.31 -17.12
N ARG A 11 14.97 -10.58 -16.70
CA ARG A 11 15.37 -11.02 -15.36
C ARG A 11 16.89 -10.92 -15.15
N ASP A 12 17.69 -11.35 -16.12
CA ASP A 12 19.16 -11.29 -16.04
C ASP A 12 19.67 -9.84 -16.03
N PHE A 13 19.01 -8.96 -16.80
CA PHE A 13 19.30 -7.54 -16.76
C PHE A 13 19.01 -6.97 -15.36
N LEU A 14 17.82 -7.22 -14.84
CA LEU A 14 17.40 -6.73 -13.52
C LEU A 14 18.32 -7.25 -12.41
N LYS A 15 18.74 -8.49 -12.48
CA LYS A 15 19.69 -9.07 -11.52
C LYS A 15 21.03 -8.32 -11.52
N ARG A 16 21.61 -8.04 -12.70
CA ARG A 16 22.85 -7.29 -12.81
C ARG A 16 22.73 -5.86 -12.28
N GLU A 17 21.62 -5.18 -12.57
CA GLU A 17 21.36 -3.82 -12.07
C GLU A 17 21.24 -3.80 -10.54
N LEU A 18 20.50 -4.75 -9.95
CA LEU A 18 20.37 -4.86 -8.50
C LEU A 18 21.69 -5.17 -7.81
N GLU A 19 22.49 -6.08 -8.38
CA GLU A 19 23.80 -6.42 -7.87
C GLU A 19 24.76 -5.22 -7.92
N SER A 20 24.81 -4.53 -9.07
CA SER A 20 25.62 -3.31 -9.23
C SER A 20 25.21 -2.23 -8.23
N TYR A 21 23.91 -1.99 -8.09
CA TYR A 21 23.39 -0.98 -7.17
C TYR A 21 23.70 -1.34 -5.71
N TRP A 22 23.62 -2.62 -5.34
CA TRP A 22 24.01 -3.11 -4.03
C TRP A 22 25.49 -2.76 -3.72
N PHE A 23 26.42 -3.09 -4.62
CA PHE A 23 27.83 -2.79 -4.42
C PHE A 23 28.10 -1.30 -4.27
N VAL A 24 27.46 -0.47 -5.09
CA VAL A 24 27.59 0.99 -4.97
C VAL A 24 27.11 1.46 -3.60
N LYS A 25 25.96 0.98 -3.13
CA LYS A 25 25.42 1.38 -1.82
C LYS A 25 26.27 0.90 -0.66
N GLN A 26 26.86 -0.28 -0.75
CA GLN A 26 27.82 -0.78 0.23
C GLN A 26 29.07 0.10 0.30
N ALA A 27 29.62 0.48 -0.84
CA ALA A 27 30.79 1.37 -0.93
C ALA A 27 30.49 2.76 -0.33
N GLU A 28 29.28 3.28 -0.57
CA GLU A 28 28.82 4.57 -0.01
C GLU A 28 28.45 4.48 1.48
N LYS A 29 28.38 3.28 2.07
CA LYS A 29 27.82 3.03 3.42
C LYS A 29 26.40 3.56 3.59
N LYS A 30 25.59 3.46 2.54
CA LYS A 30 24.18 3.88 2.52
C LYS A 30 23.26 2.69 2.32
N PRO A 31 22.05 2.73 2.88
CA PRO A 31 21.08 1.67 2.65
C PRO A 31 20.61 1.68 1.18
N MET A 32 20.54 0.49 0.59
CA MET A 32 19.84 0.28 -0.66
C MET A 32 18.32 0.34 -0.42
N LYS A 33 17.59 1.03 -1.30
CA LYS A 33 16.12 1.13 -1.26
C LYS A 33 15.56 0.65 -2.59
N ILE A 34 14.59 -0.25 -2.54
CA ILE A 34 13.91 -0.78 -3.70
C ILE A 34 12.41 -0.55 -3.50
N LEU A 35 11.75 0.04 -4.48
CA LEU A 35 10.31 0.21 -4.51
C LEU A 35 9.73 -0.76 -5.56
N VAL A 36 8.78 -1.59 -5.15
CA VAL A 36 8.18 -2.60 -6.01
C VAL A 36 6.66 -2.64 -5.82
N THR A 37 5.94 -3.06 -6.85
CA THR A 37 4.52 -3.40 -6.74
C THR A 37 4.36 -4.81 -6.15
N TYR A 38 3.18 -5.13 -5.62
CA TYR A 38 2.88 -6.46 -5.08
C TYR A 38 3.12 -7.56 -6.11
N ASP A 39 2.70 -7.36 -7.36
CA ASP A 39 2.87 -8.30 -8.48
C ASP A 39 4.35 -8.61 -8.77
N SER A 40 5.23 -7.65 -8.55
CA SER A 40 6.66 -7.75 -8.86
C SER A 40 7.50 -8.23 -7.68
N PHE A 41 6.94 -8.25 -6.47
CA PHE A 41 7.68 -8.55 -5.25
C PHE A 41 8.33 -9.93 -5.29
N ARG A 42 7.60 -10.95 -5.70
CA ARG A 42 8.11 -12.32 -5.78
C ARG A 42 9.35 -12.41 -6.68
N LYS A 43 9.29 -11.80 -7.87
CA LYS A 43 10.42 -11.78 -8.82
C LYS A 43 11.65 -11.10 -8.22
N ILE A 44 11.45 -9.98 -7.54
CA ILE A 44 12.54 -9.24 -6.88
C ILE A 44 13.11 -10.05 -5.71
N ARG A 45 12.26 -10.63 -4.88
CA ARG A 45 12.67 -11.51 -3.78
C ARG A 45 13.56 -12.64 -4.27
N GLU A 46 13.14 -13.39 -5.30
CA GLU A 46 13.91 -14.49 -5.89
C GLU A 46 15.31 -14.04 -6.35
N ILE A 47 15.41 -12.85 -6.98
CA ILE A 47 16.70 -12.29 -7.41
C ILE A 47 17.58 -11.93 -6.20
N LEU A 48 17.03 -11.30 -5.18
CA LEU A 48 17.77 -10.90 -3.98
C LEU A 48 18.22 -12.13 -3.16
N GLU A 49 17.44 -13.22 -3.17
CA GLU A 49 17.82 -14.51 -2.57
C GLU A 49 18.98 -15.18 -3.32
N GLU A 50 18.95 -15.17 -4.67
CA GLU A 50 20.08 -15.65 -5.48
C GLU A 50 21.36 -14.84 -5.24
N LEU A 51 21.23 -13.52 -5.06
CA LEU A 51 22.35 -12.64 -4.68
C LEU A 51 22.76 -12.79 -3.20
N LYS A 52 22.02 -13.56 -2.41
CA LYS A 52 22.21 -13.79 -0.96
C LYS A 52 22.15 -12.51 -0.11
N ILE A 53 21.43 -11.49 -0.57
CA ILE A 53 21.29 -10.20 0.12
C ILE A 53 19.86 -9.93 0.63
N PHE A 54 18.90 -10.80 0.36
CA PHE A 54 17.50 -10.59 0.74
C PHE A 54 17.33 -10.34 2.25
N ARG A 55 18.06 -11.06 3.09
CA ARG A 55 18.00 -10.92 4.56
C ARG A 55 18.50 -9.59 5.10
N GLU A 56 19.20 -8.80 4.29
CA GLU A 56 19.66 -7.46 4.66
C GLU A 56 18.55 -6.39 4.55
N PHE A 57 17.42 -6.74 3.93
CA PHE A 57 16.33 -5.81 3.71
C PHE A 57 15.29 -5.85 4.83
N TYR A 58 14.77 -4.66 5.13
CA TYR A 58 13.53 -4.44 5.84
C TYR A 58 12.42 -4.24 4.82
N ILE A 59 11.31 -4.96 4.96
CA ILE A 59 10.18 -4.85 4.04
C ILE A 59 9.13 -3.95 4.67
N VAL A 60 8.78 -2.87 3.97
CA VAL A 60 7.68 -1.98 4.36
C VAL A 60 6.56 -2.14 3.33
N ILE A 61 5.40 -2.56 3.79
CA ILE A 61 4.21 -2.78 2.97
C ILE A 61 3.27 -1.60 3.20
N ASP A 62 3.18 -0.73 2.19
CA ASP A 62 2.30 0.43 2.23
C ASP A 62 0.90 0.07 1.75
N GLU A 63 -0.12 0.72 2.33
CA GLU A 63 -1.52 0.49 2.02
C GLU A 63 -1.92 -1.01 2.09
N PHE A 64 -1.42 -1.71 3.12
CA PHE A 64 -1.61 -3.16 3.25
C PHE A 64 -3.08 -3.59 3.27
N GLN A 65 -4.01 -2.70 3.65
CA GLN A 65 -5.44 -2.99 3.64
C GLN A 65 -5.96 -3.30 2.23
N SER A 66 -5.31 -2.82 1.17
CA SER A 66 -5.69 -3.10 -0.21
C SER A 66 -5.60 -4.61 -0.53
N ILE A 67 -4.66 -5.31 0.10
CA ILE A 67 -4.50 -6.76 -0.05
C ILE A 67 -5.76 -7.52 0.36
N PHE A 68 -6.48 -7.01 1.38
CA PHE A 68 -7.66 -7.67 1.93
C PHE A 68 -8.99 -7.18 1.34
N VAL A 69 -9.03 -5.94 0.85
CA VAL A 69 -10.24 -5.34 0.27
C VAL A 69 -10.44 -5.77 -1.19
N ASP A 70 -9.35 -5.84 -1.95
CA ASP A 70 -9.38 -6.17 -3.38
C ASP A 70 -9.37 -7.68 -3.67
N SER A 71 -9.40 -8.53 -2.64
CA SER A 71 -9.31 -10.00 -2.74
C SER A 71 -10.35 -10.65 -3.67
N ARG A 72 -11.43 -9.94 -4.00
CA ARG A 72 -12.44 -10.41 -4.96
C ARG A 72 -11.99 -10.30 -6.43
N PHE A 73 -10.98 -9.46 -6.73
CA PHE A 73 -10.56 -9.16 -8.10
C PHE A 73 -9.15 -9.63 -8.46
N LYS A 74 -8.30 -9.92 -7.45
CA LYS A 74 -6.89 -10.28 -7.65
C LYS A 74 -6.43 -11.43 -6.75
N SER A 75 -7.30 -12.39 -6.52
CA SER A 75 -7.07 -13.46 -5.53
C SER A 75 -5.72 -14.18 -5.64
N ASP A 76 -5.24 -14.40 -6.87
CA ASP A 76 -3.99 -15.17 -7.09
C ASP A 76 -2.74 -14.35 -6.75
N THR A 77 -2.67 -13.09 -7.20
CA THR A 77 -1.52 -12.21 -6.95
C THR A 77 -1.33 -11.88 -5.47
N GLU A 78 -2.43 -11.60 -4.78
CA GLU A 78 -2.43 -11.27 -3.35
C GLU A 78 -2.05 -12.46 -2.50
N LEU A 79 -2.58 -13.62 -2.84
CA LEU A 79 -2.22 -14.87 -2.18
C LEU A 79 -0.74 -15.23 -2.41
N GLU A 80 -0.22 -15.05 -3.62
CA GLU A 80 1.20 -15.23 -3.91
C GLU A 80 2.08 -14.26 -3.13
N PHE A 81 1.66 -12.98 -3.01
CA PHE A 81 2.36 -11.98 -2.23
C PHE A 81 2.40 -12.33 -0.75
N VAL A 82 1.25 -12.65 -0.14
CA VAL A 82 1.16 -13.06 1.27
C VAL A 82 1.99 -14.32 1.53
N ASN A 83 1.93 -15.31 0.64
CA ASN A 83 2.76 -16.50 0.73
C ASN A 83 4.27 -16.17 0.64
N ALA A 84 4.63 -15.20 -0.19
CA ALA A 84 6.01 -14.74 -0.31
C ALA A 84 6.51 -13.98 0.94
N LEU A 85 5.65 -13.63 1.89
CA LEU A 85 6.02 -12.96 3.14
C LEU A 85 6.13 -13.89 4.34
N LYS A 86 5.61 -15.13 4.25
CA LYS A 86 5.50 -16.04 5.41
C LYS A 86 6.81 -16.32 6.15
N ASP A 87 7.94 -16.29 5.44
CA ASP A 87 9.26 -16.61 6.00
C ASP A 87 10.11 -15.35 6.22
N VAL A 88 9.46 -14.18 6.28
CA VAL A 88 10.18 -12.90 6.40
C VAL A 88 9.98 -12.32 7.79
N ASP A 89 11.06 -12.29 8.58
CA ASP A 89 11.02 -11.80 9.96
C ASP A 89 10.99 -10.27 10.08
N ARG A 90 11.36 -9.54 9.01
CA ARG A 90 11.55 -8.09 9.04
C ARG A 90 10.52 -7.39 8.16
N VAL A 91 9.25 -7.46 8.57
CA VAL A 91 8.13 -6.84 7.85
C VAL A 91 7.44 -5.79 8.71
N CYS A 92 7.10 -4.67 8.11
CA CYS A 92 6.29 -3.62 8.70
C CYS A 92 5.11 -3.32 7.77
N TYR A 93 3.91 -3.41 8.29
CA TYR A 93 2.68 -3.06 7.58
C TYR A 93 2.28 -1.63 7.92
N VAL A 94 2.06 -0.80 6.92
CA VAL A 94 1.70 0.62 7.08
C VAL A 94 0.39 0.89 6.34
N SER A 95 -0.46 1.71 6.93
CA SER A 95 -1.68 2.19 6.31
C SER A 95 -2.07 3.56 6.86
N ALA A 96 -2.49 4.45 5.98
CA ALA A 96 -3.11 5.70 6.37
C ALA A 96 -4.59 5.53 6.71
N THR A 97 -5.22 4.47 6.20
CA THR A 97 -6.62 4.14 6.45
C THR A 97 -6.70 3.07 7.53
N PRO A 98 -7.15 3.40 8.74
CA PRO A 98 -7.18 2.43 9.83
C PRO A 98 -8.15 1.29 9.50
N MET A 99 -7.63 0.08 9.43
CA MET A 99 -8.47 -1.11 9.54
C MET A 99 -9.05 -1.17 10.95
N ILE A 100 -10.26 -1.70 11.05
CA ILE A 100 -10.88 -1.91 12.36
C ILE A 100 -10.04 -2.93 13.13
N GLU A 101 -9.54 -2.56 14.28
CA GLU A 101 -8.64 -3.36 15.13
C GLU A 101 -9.16 -4.80 15.33
N SER A 102 -10.48 -4.96 15.50
CA SER A 102 -11.12 -6.27 15.63
C SER A 102 -11.01 -7.19 14.41
N TYR A 103 -10.60 -6.68 13.25
CA TYR A 103 -10.28 -7.50 12.08
C TYR A 103 -8.83 -7.94 12.07
N LEU A 104 -7.92 -7.08 12.52
CA LEU A 104 -6.49 -7.42 12.61
C LEU A 104 -6.25 -8.58 13.57
N ASP A 105 -6.95 -8.60 14.71
CA ASP A 105 -6.86 -9.68 15.70
C ASP A 105 -7.36 -11.05 15.20
N LYS A 106 -8.14 -11.06 14.10
CA LYS A 106 -8.67 -12.28 13.48
C LYS A 106 -7.80 -12.85 12.38
N LEU A 107 -6.82 -12.08 11.92
CA LEU A 107 -5.91 -12.48 10.86
C LEU A 107 -4.64 -13.06 11.50
N ASP A 108 -4.37 -14.33 11.25
CA ASP A 108 -3.23 -15.04 11.83
C ASP A 108 -1.90 -14.34 11.51
N GLU A 109 -1.82 -13.63 10.39
CA GLU A 109 -0.64 -12.87 9.95
C GLU A 109 -0.33 -11.66 10.85
N PHE A 110 -1.31 -11.12 11.57
CA PHE A 110 -1.16 -9.90 12.40
C PHE A 110 -1.28 -10.14 13.90
N LYS A 111 -1.81 -11.29 14.29
CA LYS A 111 -2.17 -11.66 15.66
C LYS A 111 -1.07 -11.40 16.70
N ASP A 112 0.18 -11.66 16.32
CA ASP A 112 1.34 -11.55 17.20
C ASP A 112 2.21 -10.32 16.90
N LEU A 113 1.75 -9.43 16.00
CA LEU A 113 2.51 -8.23 15.63
C LEU A 113 2.18 -7.06 16.57
N PRO A 114 3.18 -6.28 16.99
CA PRO A 114 2.94 -5.05 17.74
C PRO A 114 2.21 -4.03 16.87
N TYR A 115 1.14 -3.46 17.41
CA TYR A 115 0.31 -2.47 16.72
C TYR A 115 0.56 -1.07 17.25
N PHE A 116 0.83 -0.11 16.35
CA PHE A 116 1.05 1.29 16.67
C PHE A 116 0.07 2.17 15.90
N LYS A 117 -0.68 3.02 16.61
CA LYS A 117 -1.62 3.96 16.03
C LYS A 117 -1.14 5.40 16.24
N PHE A 118 -0.84 6.07 15.14
CA PHE A 118 -0.49 7.48 15.14
C PHE A 118 -1.72 8.34 14.85
N ASN A 119 -2.10 9.17 15.80
CA ASN A 119 -3.21 10.11 15.63
C ASN A 119 -2.65 11.52 15.46
N TRP A 120 -2.56 11.98 14.22
CA TRP A 120 -2.04 13.29 13.87
C TRP A 120 -2.83 14.43 14.51
N SER A 121 -4.14 14.29 14.70
CA SER A 121 -4.94 15.31 15.37
C SER A 121 -4.58 15.54 16.83
N LYS A 122 -3.93 14.54 17.45
CA LYS A 122 -3.39 14.64 18.82
C LYS A 122 -1.93 15.08 18.82
N ALA A 123 -1.15 14.63 17.82
CA ALA A 123 0.28 14.90 17.74
C ALA A 123 0.56 16.35 17.27
N ASP A 124 -0.14 16.79 16.24
CA ASP A 124 -0.04 18.16 15.70
C ASP A 124 -1.40 18.61 15.14
N PRO A 125 -2.25 19.17 15.99
CA PRO A 125 -3.58 19.62 15.59
C PRO A 125 -3.59 20.69 14.49
N SER A 126 -2.49 21.41 14.32
CA SER A 126 -2.39 22.47 13.30
C SER A 126 -2.31 21.91 11.88
N ARG A 127 -1.86 20.69 11.73
CA ARG A 127 -1.73 19.99 10.43
C ARG A 127 -2.99 19.23 10.01
N VAL A 128 -3.98 19.17 10.88
CA VAL A 128 -5.22 18.42 10.62
C VAL A 128 -6.32 19.39 10.28
N SER A 129 -6.71 19.43 9.01
CA SER A 129 -7.95 20.08 8.61
C SER A 129 -9.13 19.31 9.20
N LYS A 130 -9.97 20.00 9.96
CA LYS A 130 -11.23 19.43 10.45
C LYS A 130 -12.35 19.94 9.54
N PRO A 131 -12.71 19.22 8.47
CA PRO A 131 -13.85 19.61 7.66
C PRO A 131 -15.11 19.54 8.52
N GLY A 132 -15.92 20.54 8.44
CA GLY A 132 -17.26 20.52 9.02
C GLY A 132 -18.10 19.49 8.24
N LEU A 133 -18.37 18.33 8.83
CA LEU A 133 -19.23 17.32 8.23
C LEU A 133 -20.69 17.59 8.61
N THR A 134 -21.52 17.89 7.62
CA THR A 134 -22.98 17.96 7.79
C THR A 134 -23.60 16.75 7.11
N ILE A 135 -24.14 15.83 7.91
CA ILE A 135 -24.90 14.67 7.40
C ILE A 135 -26.35 15.05 7.30
N ARG A 136 -26.93 14.92 6.10
CA ARG A 136 -28.36 15.16 5.88
C ARG A 136 -28.98 13.95 5.20
N ALA A 137 -30.07 13.42 5.76
CA ALA A 137 -30.90 12.44 5.09
C ALA A 137 -31.72 13.16 3.99
N LEU A 138 -31.56 12.75 2.75
CA LEU A 138 -32.28 13.29 1.60
C LEU A 138 -33.00 12.15 0.88
N SER A 139 -34.23 12.43 0.43
CA SER A 139 -35.11 11.40 -0.14
C SER A 139 -34.80 11.02 -1.59
N SER A 140 -33.94 11.78 -2.27
CA SER A 140 -33.56 11.48 -3.66
C SER A 140 -32.19 12.03 -4.03
N VAL A 141 -31.55 11.42 -5.03
CA VAL A 141 -30.27 11.86 -5.61
C VAL A 141 -30.37 13.28 -6.16
N ASN A 142 -31.51 13.64 -6.75
CA ASN A 142 -31.72 14.99 -7.32
C ASN A 142 -31.72 16.08 -6.24
N GLN A 143 -32.28 15.79 -5.06
CA GLN A 143 -32.22 16.72 -3.92
C GLN A 143 -30.80 16.89 -3.40
N VAL A 144 -30.00 15.82 -3.39
CA VAL A 144 -28.59 15.87 -3.03
C VAL A 144 -27.83 16.76 -4.02
N ALA A 145 -28.02 16.52 -5.31
CA ALA A 145 -27.34 17.26 -6.38
C ALA A 145 -27.69 18.76 -6.34
N SER A 146 -28.98 19.11 -6.21
CA SER A 146 -29.42 20.54 -6.10
C SER A 146 -28.77 21.22 -4.91
N LYS A 147 -28.76 20.60 -3.72
CA LYS A 147 -28.15 21.18 -2.53
C LYS A 147 -26.64 21.34 -2.62
N ILE A 148 -25.96 20.41 -3.30
CA ILE A 148 -24.52 20.52 -3.58
C ILE A 148 -24.26 21.72 -4.48
N ILE A 149 -25.01 21.84 -5.58
CA ILE A 149 -24.90 22.97 -6.52
C ILE A 149 -25.17 24.31 -5.83
N ASP A 150 -26.22 24.37 -5.03
CA ASP A 150 -26.58 25.61 -4.30
C ASP A 150 -25.49 26.00 -3.29
N SER A 151 -24.91 25.02 -2.61
CA SER A 151 -23.82 25.26 -1.65
C SER A 151 -22.54 25.68 -2.34
N TYR A 152 -22.26 25.12 -3.51
CA TYR A 152 -21.11 25.51 -4.36
C TYR A 152 -21.30 26.98 -4.84
N LYS A 153 -22.47 27.31 -5.39
CA LYS A 153 -22.79 28.68 -5.82
C LYS A 153 -22.72 29.70 -4.68
N ALA A 154 -23.02 29.26 -3.47
CA ALA A 154 -22.90 30.08 -2.27
C ALA A 154 -21.48 30.18 -1.69
N GLY A 155 -20.47 29.58 -2.37
CA GLY A 155 -19.08 29.58 -1.91
C GLY A 155 -18.84 28.78 -0.63
N LYS A 156 -19.72 27.86 -0.29
CA LYS A 156 -19.64 27.06 0.95
C LYS A 156 -18.87 25.74 0.80
N PHE A 157 -18.44 25.41 -0.41
CA PHE A 157 -17.62 24.21 -0.69
C PHE A 157 -16.29 24.61 -1.31
N GLU A 158 -15.20 24.18 -0.69
CA GLU A 158 -13.84 24.36 -1.19
C GLU A 158 -13.33 23.11 -1.91
N THR A 159 -14.02 21.95 -1.78
CA THR A 159 -13.59 20.67 -2.32
C THR A 159 -14.64 20.01 -3.21
N SER A 160 -14.19 19.29 -4.24
CA SER A 160 -15.06 18.51 -5.12
C SER A 160 -15.55 17.24 -4.42
N ILE A 161 -16.86 16.96 -4.52
CA ILE A 161 -17.45 15.71 -4.03
C ILE A 161 -17.54 14.75 -5.21
N ARG A 162 -17.01 13.55 -5.09
CA ARG A 162 -17.26 12.45 -6.03
C ARG A 162 -18.47 11.66 -5.56
N ILE A 163 -19.46 11.55 -6.40
CA ILE A 163 -20.63 10.69 -6.19
C ILE A 163 -20.39 9.45 -7.05
N ASN A 164 -20.16 8.32 -6.43
CA ASN A 164 -20.16 7.04 -7.15
C ASN A 164 -21.61 6.59 -7.31
N LYS A 165 -22.01 6.30 -8.55
CA LYS A 165 -23.22 5.50 -8.81
C LYS A 165 -22.84 4.04 -8.59
N GLU A 166 -23.54 3.37 -7.67
CA GLU A 166 -23.69 1.94 -7.70
C GLU A 166 -24.59 1.51 -8.87
#